data_b2f00c8e78bebcd37ea8790befbbb3b1
#
_entry.id   b2f00c8e78bebcd37ea8790befbbb3b1
#
_cell.length_a   1.000
_cell.length_b   1.000
_cell.length_c   1.000
_cell.angle_alpha   90.00
_cell.angle_beta   90.00
_cell.angle_gamma   90.00
#
_symmetry.space_group_name_H-M   'P 1'
#
loop_
_entity.id
_entity.type
_entity.pdbx_description
1 polymer ?
#
loop_
_entity_poly.entity_id
_entity_poly.type
_entity_poly.pdbx_seq_one_letter_code
_entity_poly.pdbx_strand_id
1 'polypeptide(L)'
;KTTGIEKIHLGAHSWGGVLAVAYLSRTQDPDIKSMIAFSTKRRIAIKGWRKFIGVDLIWDKYGTYLTKKYGYLPAKKMKMGTENEPAAYYNDANIWVKEEKWISPEDGYNYQKELANVKLPPILYITGKGDKLLGHPKDVKRLLKETGKHQTNTLQIVGKENGFKNDYDHINLLTHKDGPQDHFNFVLDYLKQFE
;
A
#
# COMPACT_ATOMS: atom_id res chain seq x y z
N LYS A 1 -2.49 -25.16 10.37
CA LYS A 1 -3.06 -24.33 11.47
C LYS A 1 -2.62 -24.93 12.81
N THR A 2 -1.49 -24.48 13.34
CA THR A 2 -0.92 -24.99 14.61
C THR A 2 -1.44 -24.27 15.86
N THR A 3 -2.17 -23.17 15.71
CA THR A 3 -2.57 -22.29 16.83
C THR A 3 -4.05 -22.38 17.20
N GLY A 4 -4.87 -23.12 16.46
CA GLY A 4 -6.34 -23.14 16.64
C GLY A 4 -7.06 -21.82 16.27
N ILE A 5 -6.33 -20.83 15.76
CA ILE A 5 -6.91 -19.56 15.29
C ILE A 5 -7.52 -19.78 13.90
N GLU A 6 -8.83 -19.54 13.79
CA GLU A 6 -9.56 -19.72 12.53
C GLU A 6 -9.49 -18.49 11.64
N LYS A 7 -9.50 -17.28 12.22
CA LYS A 7 -9.53 -16.01 11.48
C LYS A 7 -8.49 -15.04 12.01
N ILE A 8 -7.89 -14.25 11.12
CA ILE A 8 -6.81 -13.31 11.41
C ILE A 8 -7.11 -11.90 10.88
N HIS A 9 -6.42 -10.91 11.43
CA HIS A 9 -6.31 -9.58 10.86
C HIS A 9 -5.04 -9.48 10.03
N LEU A 10 -5.11 -8.83 8.87
CA LEU A 10 -3.99 -8.65 7.97
C LEU A 10 -3.42 -7.22 8.09
N GLY A 11 -2.18 -7.08 8.54
CA GLY A 11 -1.46 -5.80 8.55
C GLY A 11 -0.49 -5.72 7.38
N ALA A 12 -0.54 -4.64 6.61
CA ALA A 12 0.35 -4.46 5.47
C ALA A 12 0.81 -3.00 5.33
N HIS A 13 2.07 -2.79 4.91
CA HIS A 13 2.65 -1.48 4.69
C HIS A 13 3.02 -1.26 3.23
N SER A 14 2.78 -0.04 2.75
CA SER A 14 3.24 0.42 1.43
C SER A 14 2.81 -0.53 0.30
N TRP A 15 3.76 -1.03 -0.50
CA TRP A 15 3.50 -1.95 -1.61
C TRP A 15 2.93 -3.30 -1.15
N GLY A 16 3.30 -3.77 0.05
CA GLY A 16 2.71 -4.98 0.64
C GLY A 16 1.19 -4.90 0.77
N GLY A 17 0.64 -3.71 1.02
CA GLY A 17 -0.81 -3.51 1.03
C GLY A 17 -1.46 -3.62 -0.36
N VAL A 18 -0.75 -3.23 -1.43
CA VAL A 18 -1.24 -3.43 -2.81
C VAL A 18 -1.31 -4.91 -3.15
N LEU A 19 -0.26 -5.67 -2.79
CA LEU A 19 -0.23 -7.12 -2.98
C LEU A 19 -1.31 -7.83 -2.16
N ALA A 20 -1.56 -7.39 -0.93
CA ALA A 20 -2.63 -7.93 -0.09
C ALA A 20 -4.02 -7.69 -0.70
N VAL A 21 -4.29 -6.48 -1.22
CA VAL A 21 -5.55 -6.20 -1.93
C VAL A 21 -5.67 -7.04 -3.21
N ALA A 22 -4.59 -7.19 -3.98
CA ALA A 22 -4.57 -8.04 -5.17
C ALA A 22 -4.85 -9.51 -4.82
N TYR A 23 -4.25 -10.03 -3.75
CA TYR A 23 -4.53 -11.36 -3.22
C TYR A 23 -6.00 -11.53 -2.84
N LEU A 24 -6.53 -10.63 -2.02
CA LEU A 24 -7.94 -10.66 -1.59
C LEU A 24 -8.92 -10.55 -2.76
N SER A 25 -8.58 -9.78 -3.80
CA SER A 25 -9.39 -9.70 -5.03
C SER A 25 -9.52 -11.05 -5.74
N ARG A 26 -8.48 -11.88 -5.69
CA ARG A 26 -8.47 -13.18 -6.36
C ARG A 26 -9.05 -14.31 -5.51
N THR A 27 -8.78 -14.28 -4.22
CA THR A 27 -9.08 -15.40 -3.32
C THR A 27 -10.36 -15.21 -2.52
N GLN A 28 -10.75 -13.97 -2.26
CA GLN A 28 -11.82 -13.61 -1.32
C GLN A 28 -11.69 -14.41 0.00
N ASP A 29 -10.45 -14.52 0.51
CA ASP A 29 -10.07 -15.38 1.62
C ASP A 29 -10.95 -15.14 2.86
N PRO A 30 -11.79 -16.13 3.26
CA PRO A 30 -12.74 -15.97 4.36
C PRO A 30 -12.07 -15.97 5.74
N ASP A 31 -10.80 -16.36 5.83
CA ASP A 31 -10.04 -16.39 7.07
C ASP A 31 -9.52 -14.98 7.45
N ILE A 32 -9.64 -13.98 6.57
CA ILE A 32 -9.26 -12.60 6.86
C ILE A 32 -10.46 -11.81 7.41
N LYS A 33 -10.40 -11.48 8.71
CA LYS A 33 -11.45 -10.68 9.39
C LYS A 33 -11.47 -9.22 8.96
N SER A 34 -10.31 -8.60 8.91
CA SER A 34 -10.10 -7.23 8.46
C SER A 34 -8.66 -6.99 8.00
N MET A 35 -8.41 -5.86 7.35
CA MET A 35 -7.07 -5.45 6.92
C MET A 35 -6.76 -4.03 7.37
N ILE A 36 -5.49 -3.81 7.78
CA ILE A 36 -4.92 -2.48 8.00
C ILE A 36 -3.88 -2.23 6.90
N ALA A 37 -4.09 -1.18 6.13
CA ALA A 37 -3.22 -0.79 5.01
C ALA A 37 -2.48 0.52 5.33
N PHE A 38 -1.25 0.41 5.88
CA PHE A 38 -0.42 1.55 6.25
C PHE A 38 0.26 2.16 5.02
N SER A 39 0.05 3.46 4.79
CA SER A 39 0.64 4.23 3.67
C SER A 39 0.57 3.50 2.31
N THR A 40 -0.47 2.70 2.13
CA THR A 40 -0.66 1.87 0.94
C THR A 40 -1.28 2.67 -0.19
N LYS A 41 -0.62 2.69 -1.33
CA LYS A 41 -1.12 3.25 -2.59
C LYS A 41 -0.63 2.38 -3.75
N ARG A 42 -1.43 2.22 -4.78
CA ARG A 42 -1.00 1.55 -6.01
C ARG A 42 -0.32 2.54 -6.96
N ARG A 43 -1.02 3.60 -7.31
CA ARG A 43 -0.59 4.59 -8.30
C ARG A 43 -0.05 5.85 -7.63
N ILE A 44 1.05 6.39 -8.15
CA ILE A 44 1.58 7.70 -7.78
C ILE A 44 1.18 8.71 -8.86
N ALA A 45 0.03 9.36 -8.65
CA ALA A 45 -0.56 10.28 -9.62
C ALA A 45 -0.53 11.75 -9.15
N ILE A 46 0.00 12.02 -7.95
CA ILE A 46 0.29 13.40 -7.54
C ILE A 46 1.29 14.03 -8.50
N LYS A 47 1.17 15.35 -8.72
CA LYS A 47 2.10 16.12 -9.55
C LYS A 47 3.13 16.83 -8.67
N GLY A 48 4.30 17.11 -9.22
CA GLY A 48 5.33 17.90 -8.56
C GLY A 48 6.74 17.35 -8.76
N TRP A 49 7.74 18.15 -8.39
CA TRP A 49 9.15 17.84 -8.62
C TRP A 49 9.61 16.56 -7.90
N ARG A 50 9.04 16.26 -6.72
CA ARG A 50 9.34 15.02 -5.97
C ARG A 50 8.93 13.76 -6.73
N LYS A 51 7.74 13.79 -7.34
CA LYS A 51 7.26 12.70 -8.20
C LYS A 51 8.12 12.58 -9.45
N PHE A 52 8.43 13.69 -10.11
CA PHE A 52 9.27 13.71 -11.29
C PHE A 52 10.65 13.12 -11.03
N ILE A 53 11.36 13.57 -9.99
CA ILE A 53 12.71 13.03 -9.68
C ILE A 53 12.61 11.61 -9.12
N GLY A 54 11.81 11.37 -8.08
CA GLY A 54 11.80 10.10 -7.36
C GLY A 54 11.16 8.97 -8.17
N VAL A 55 10.09 9.24 -8.89
CA VAL A 55 9.33 8.21 -9.62
C VAL A 55 9.72 8.18 -11.08
N ASP A 56 9.60 9.31 -11.82
CA ASP A 56 9.76 9.27 -13.27
C ASP A 56 11.22 9.11 -13.69
N LEU A 57 12.18 9.72 -12.98
CA LEU A 57 13.60 9.59 -13.31
C LEU A 57 14.25 8.41 -12.59
N ILE A 58 14.20 8.36 -11.24
CA ILE A 58 14.96 7.37 -10.47
C ILE A 58 14.28 6.00 -10.55
N TRP A 59 13.00 5.90 -10.15
CA TRP A 59 12.32 4.61 -10.15
C TRP A 59 12.10 4.09 -11.57
N ASP A 60 11.47 4.86 -12.47
CA ASP A 60 11.12 4.39 -13.80
C ASP A 60 12.34 4.33 -14.75
N LYS A 61 12.98 5.46 -15.05
CA LYS A 61 14.04 5.48 -16.07
C LYS A 61 15.31 4.78 -15.61
N TYR A 62 15.85 5.19 -14.47
CA TYR A 62 17.10 4.63 -13.97
C TYR A 62 16.93 3.21 -13.44
N GLY A 63 15.84 2.93 -12.74
CA GLY A 63 15.51 1.58 -12.28
C GLY A 63 15.35 0.60 -13.44
N THR A 64 14.64 0.99 -14.51
CA THR A 64 14.50 0.17 -15.73
C THR A 64 15.85 -0.09 -16.40
N TYR A 65 16.71 0.93 -16.51
CA TYR A 65 18.05 0.76 -17.04
C TYR A 65 18.87 -0.25 -16.20
N LEU A 66 18.87 -0.11 -14.88
CA LEU A 66 19.60 -1.03 -14.00
C LEU A 66 19.04 -2.44 -14.04
N THR A 67 17.73 -2.60 -14.08
CA THR A 67 17.09 -3.91 -14.16
C THR A 67 17.44 -4.63 -15.46
N LYS A 68 17.45 -3.92 -16.58
CA LYS A 68 17.93 -4.47 -17.86
C LYS A 68 19.43 -4.86 -17.83
N LYS A 69 20.25 -4.02 -17.18
CA LYS A 69 21.71 -4.25 -17.11
C LYS A 69 22.09 -5.44 -16.24
N TYR A 70 21.42 -5.62 -15.10
CA TYR A 70 21.77 -6.60 -14.08
C TYR A 70 20.86 -7.84 -14.04
N GLY A 71 19.73 -7.82 -14.73
CA GLY A 71 18.71 -8.87 -14.63
C GLY A 71 17.83 -8.78 -13.37
N TYR A 72 18.05 -7.76 -12.54
CA TYR A 72 17.28 -7.45 -11.31
C TYR A 72 17.43 -5.96 -10.94
N LEU A 73 16.53 -5.41 -10.14
CA LEU A 73 16.70 -4.07 -9.58
C LEU A 73 17.61 -4.13 -8.34
N PRO A 74 18.79 -3.48 -8.34
CA PRO A 74 19.70 -3.47 -7.19
C PRO A 74 19.22 -2.47 -6.11
N ALA A 75 18.01 -2.68 -5.58
CA ALA A 75 17.31 -1.76 -4.68
C ALA A 75 18.10 -1.51 -3.38
N LYS A 76 18.76 -2.53 -2.85
CA LYS A 76 19.65 -2.42 -1.67
C LYS A 76 20.79 -1.41 -1.91
N LYS A 77 21.49 -1.52 -3.06
CA LYS A 77 22.56 -0.58 -3.43
C LYS A 77 22.04 0.83 -3.65
N MET A 78 20.83 0.97 -4.16
CA MET A 78 20.17 2.25 -4.39
C MET A 78 19.54 2.86 -3.11
N LYS A 79 19.59 2.17 -1.98
CA LYS A 79 18.91 2.54 -0.73
C LYS A 79 17.38 2.74 -0.90
N MET A 80 16.78 1.97 -1.79
CA MET A 80 15.35 1.97 -2.09
C MET A 80 14.59 0.81 -1.43
N GLY A 81 15.31 -0.14 -0.83
CA GLY A 81 14.78 -1.30 -0.12
C GLY A 81 15.88 -2.01 0.65
N THR A 82 15.49 -2.97 1.48
CA THR A 82 16.41 -3.81 2.26
C THR A 82 17.03 -4.92 1.43
N GLU A 83 16.35 -5.34 0.36
CA GLU A 83 16.77 -6.41 -0.54
C GLU A 83 16.66 -5.98 -2.01
N ASN A 84 17.28 -6.75 -2.91
CA ASN A 84 17.17 -6.54 -4.34
C ASN A 84 15.85 -7.12 -4.86
N GLU A 85 15.29 -6.51 -5.90
CA GLU A 85 13.99 -6.92 -6.44
C GLU A 85 14.15 -7.72 -7.73
N PRO A 86 13.50 -8.88 -7.89
CA PRO A 86 13.47 -9.61 -9.16
C PRO A 86 12.95 -8.71 -10.30
N ALA A 87 13.50 -8.89 -11.52
CA ALA A 87 13.12 -8.08 -12.67
C ALA A 87 11.61 -8.14 -12.99
N ALA A 88 11.01 -9.33 -12.91
CA ALA A 88 9.57 -9.50 -13.13
C ALA A 88 8.76 -8.67 -12.13
N TYR A 89 9.05 -8.80 -10.83
CA TYR A 89 8.39 -8.02 -9.78
C TYR A 89 8.53 -6.51 -9.99
N TYR A 90 9.74 -6.02 -10.28
CA TYR A 90 9.97 -4.60 -10.55
C TYR A 90 9.16 -4.12 -11.77
N ASN A 91 9.13 -4.88 -12.86
CA ASN A 91 8.42 -4.51 -14.07
C ASN A 91 6.91 -4.40 -13.82
N ASP A 92 6.32 -5.36 -13.12
CA ASP A 92 4.89 -5.35 -12.76
C ASP A 92 4.56 -4.18 -11.83
N ALA A 93 5.39 -3.97 -10.80
CA ALA A 93 5.25 -2.84 -9.90
C ALA A 93 5.34 -1.49 -10.64
N ASN A 94 6.27 -1.36 -11.61
CA ASN A 94 6.45 -0.16 -12.39
C ASN A 94 5.24 0.12 -13.30
N ILE A 95 4.64 -0.90 -13.89
CA ILE A 95 3.39 -0.79 -14.65
C ILE A 95 2.26 -0.32 -13.73
N TRP A 96 2.04 -1.00 -12.61
CA TRP A 96 0.94 -0.70 -11.68
C TRP A 96 1.05 0.68 -11.04
N VAL A 97 2.26 1.18 -10.80
CA VAL A 97 2.47 2.54 -10.24
C VAL A 97 2.06 3.64 -11.23
N LYS A 98 2.20 3.41 -12.53
CA LYS A 98 1.97 4.42 -13.58
C LYS A 98 0.59 4.32 -14.22
N GLU A 99 0.17 3.11 -14.55
CA GLU A 99 -1.02 2.90 -15.35
C GLU A 99 -2.32 3.18 -14.58
N GLU A 100 -3.30 3.72 -15.29
CA GLU A 100 -4.63 3.96 -14.71
C GLU A 100 -5.37 2.65 -14.48
N LYS A 101 -5.34 1.78 -15.46
CA LYS A 101 -5.95 0.45 -15.37
C LYS A 101 -5.11 -0.46 -14.49
N TRP A 102 -5.76 -1.16 -13.59
CA TRP A 102 -5.10 -2.16 -12.75
C TRP A 102 -5.32 -3.55 -13.33
N ILE A 103 -4.42 -3.96 -14.18
CA ILE A 103 -4.45 -5.26 -14.89
C ILE A 103 -3.17 -6.01 -14.54
N SER A 104 -3.28 -7.33 -14.32
CA SER A 104 -2.13 -8.21 -14.15
C SER A 104 -1.42 -8.38 -15.51
N PRO A 105 -0.11 -8.09 -15.60
CA PRO A 105 0.64 -8.32 -16.84
C PRO A 105 0.80 -9.80 -17.19
N GLU A 106 0.72 -10.69 -16.19
CA GLU A 106 0.94 -12.12 -16.35
C GLU A 106 -0.25 -12.84 -17.03
N ASP A 107 -1.47 -12.57 -16.54
CA ASP A 107 -2.66 -13.32 -16.95
C ASP A 107 -3.85 -12.45 -17.40
N GLY A 108 -3.64 -11.14 -17.45
CA GLY A 108 -4.69 -10.20 -17.88
C GLY A 108 -5.82 -10.00 -16.87
N TYR A 109 -5.69 -10.51 -15.63
CA TYR A 109 -6.71 -10.32 -14.60
C TYR A 109 -6.94 -8.85 -14.32
N ASN A 110 -8.17 -8.38 -14.45
CA ASN A 110 -8.53 -6.98 -14.29
C ASN A 110 -8.98 -6.68 -12.85
N TYR A 111 -8.03 -6.34 -11.99
CA TYR A 111 -8.29 -6.01 -10.59
C TYR A 111 -9.31 -4.90 -10.43
N GLN A 112 -9.27 -3.86 -11.27
CA GLN A 112 -10.20 -2.74 -11.17
C GLN A 112 -11.66 -3.16 -11.41
N LYS A 113 -11.89 -4.08 -12.35
CA LYS A 113 -13.21 -4.63 -12.62
C LYS A 113 -13.66 -5.58 -11.52
N GLU A 114 -12.78 -6.48 -11.11
CA GLU A 114 -13.12 -7.54 -10.15
C GLU A 114 -13.32 -6.97 -8.74
N LEU A 115 -12.51 -6.00 -8.29
CA LEU A 115 -12.66 -5.33 -7.00
C LEU A 115 -14.01 -4.62 -6.79
N ALA A 116 -14.68 -4.28 -7.88
CA ALA A 116 -16.05 -3.74 -7.81
C ALA A 116 -17.10 -4.81 -7.47
N ASN A 117 -16.79 -6.10 -7.70
CA ASN A 117 -17.74 -7.22 -7.61
C ASN A 117 -17.42 -8.20 -6.46
N VAL A 118 -16.15 -8.26 -6.01
CA VAL A 118 -15.74 -9.17 -4.93
C VAL A 118 -16.09 -8.61 -3.56
N LYS A 119 -16.33 -9.48 -2.59
CA LYS A 119 -16.53 -9.11 -1.19
C LYS A 119 -15.17 -9.03 -0.50
N LEU A 120 -14.68 -7.82 -0.27
CA LEU A 120 -13.48 -7.60 0.53
C LEU A 120 -13.82 -7.59 2.03
N PRO A 121 -12.88 -8.01 2.90
CA PRO A 121 -12.99 -7.72 4.33
C PRO A 121 -12.95 -6.20 4.57
N PRO A 122 -13.39 -5.73 5.75
CA PRO A 122 -13.22 -4.33 6.13
C PRO A 122 -11.74 -3.91 6.05
N ILE A 123 -11.44 -2.78 5.39
CA ILE A 123 -10.07 -2.26 5.26
C ILE A 123 -9.97 -0.86 5.87
N LEU A 124 -9.04 -0.71 6.82
CA LEU A 124 -8.60 0.59 7.30
C LEU A 124 -7.36 1.01 6.48
N TYR A 125 -7.53 2.03 5.64
CA TYR A 125 -6.40 2.74 5.04
C TYR A 125 -5.93 3.82 6.01
N ILE A 126 -4.69 3.76 6.45
CA ILE A 126 -4.10 4.75 7.36
C ILE A 126 -2.81 5.30 6.77
N THR A 127 -2.66 6.62 6.72
CA THR A 127 -1.48 7.26 6.14
C THR A 127 -1.11 8.53 6.87
N GLY A 128 0.18 8.86 6.89
CA GLY A 128 0.67 10.06 7.51
C GLY A 128 0.51 11.31 6.64
N LYS A 129 0.14 12.44 7.24
CA LYS A 129 0.07 13.76 6.59
C LYS A 129 1.44 14.22 6.05
N GLY A 130 2.52 13.80 6.71
CA GLY A 130 3.91 14.05 6.32
C GLY A 130 4.40 13.24 5.14
N ASP A 131 3.69 12.18 4.72
CA ASP A 131 4.07 11.39 3.54
C ASP A 131 3.80 12.17 2.25
N LYS A 132 4.87 12.71 1.66
CA LYS A 132 4.77 13.62 0.51
C LYS A 132 4.89 12.91 -0.84
N LEU A 133 5.13 11.58 -0.86
CA LEU A 133 5.34 10.84 -2.11
C LEU A 133 4.84 9.40 -2.04
N LEU A 134 5.43 8.58 -1.16
CA LEU A 134 5.28 7.11 -1.22
C LEU A 134 3.94 6.60 -0.69
N GLY A 135 3.26 7.34 0.16
CA GLY A 135 1.90 7.06 0.65
C GLY A 135 1.12 8.36 0.79
N HIS A 136 1.29 9.27 -0.19
CA HIS A 136 0.61 10.56 -0.16
C HIS A 136 -0.92 10.38 0.00
N PRO A 137 -1.58 11.10 0.94
CA PRO A 137 -2.99 10.89 1.26
C PRO A 137 -3.93 10.89 0.06
N LYS A 138 -3.65 11.72 -0.97
CA LYS A 138 -4.45 11.74 -2.21
C LYS A 138 -4.35 10.43 -3.01
N ASP A 139 -3.18 9.79 -3.02
CA ASP A 139 -2.99 8.54 -3.75
C ASP A 139 -3.50 7.33 -2.95
N VAL A 140 -3.40 7.36 -1.61
CA VAL A 140 -4.08 6.39 -0.73
C VAL A 140 -5.60 6.47 -0.89
N LYS A 141 -6.17 7.69 -0.90
CA LYS A 141 -7.60 7.90 -1.18
C LYS A 141 -8.02 7.39 -2.57
N ARG A 142 -7.12 7.44 -3.54
CA ARG A 142 -7.36 6.87 -4.87
C ARG A 142 -7.45 5.35 -4.81
N LEU A 143 -6.52 4.68 -4.12
CA LEU A 143 -6.58 3.23 -3.95
C LEU A 143 -7.87 2.80 -3.22
N LEU A 144 -8.27 3.51 -2.15
CA LEU A 144 -9.54 3.25 -1.48
C LEU A 144 -10.73 3.29 -2.46
N LYS A 145 -10.72 4.22 -3.44
CA LYS A 145 -11.76 4.27 -4.48
C LYS A 145 -11.63 3.12 -5.49
N GLU A 146 -10.40 2.71 -5.82
CA GLU A 146 -10.12 1.59 -6.72
C GLU A 146 -10.57 0.24 -6.13
N THR A 147 -10.54 0.10 -4.80
CA THR A 147 -11.05 -1.10 -4.11
C THR A 147 -12.57 -1.18 -4.03
N GLY A 148 -13.28 -0.24 -4.66
CA GLY A 148 -14.74 -0.28 -4.76
C GLY A 148 -15.46 0.40 -3.59
N LYS A 149 -16.79 0.47 -3.71
CA LYS A 149 -17.67 1.08 -2.69
C LYS A 149 -18.02 0.06 -1.60
N HIS A 150 -17.03 -0.42 -0.86
CA HIS A 150 -17.28 -1.21 0.33
C HIS A 150 -17.57 -0.27 1.50
N GLN A 151 -18.76 -0.36 2.10
CA GLN A 151 -19.22 0.55 3.19
C GLN A 151 -18.30 0.51 4.42
N THR A 152 -17.53 -0.56 4.57
CA THR A 152 -16.62 -0.79 5.70
C THR A 152 -15.18 -0.31 5.45
N ASN A 153 -14.88 0.19 4.24
CA ASN A 153 -13.55 0.73 3.95
C ASN A 153 -13.44 2.18 4.42
N THR A 154 -12.45 2.45 5.27
CA THR A 154 -12.23 3.77 5.86
C THR A 154 -10.83 4.30 5.57
N LEU A 155 -10.67 5.62 5.57
CA LEU A 155 -9.38 6.29 5.44
C LEU A 155 -9.14 7.18 6.66
N GLN A 156 -8.05 6.92 7.38
CA GLN A 156 -7.54 7.79 8.44
C GLN A 156 -6.25 8.47 7.97
N ILE A 157 -6.25 9.80 7.97
CA ILE A 157 -5.04 10.60 7.76
C ILE A 157 -4.50 11.01 9.14
N VAL A 158 -3.30 10.56 9.46
CA VAL A 158 -2.63 10.82 10.73
C VAL A 158 -1.77 12.07 10.61
N GLY A 159 -2.10 13.08 11.40
CA GLY A 159 -1.40 14.35 11.40
C GLY A 159 -1.94 15.28 12.48
N LYS A 160 -1.16 16.31 12.83
CA LYS A 160 -1.50 17.27 13.90
C LYS A 160 -2.85 17.94 13.69
N GLU A 161 -3.19 18.27 12.45
CA GLU A 161 -4.49 18.88 12.10
C GLU A 161 -5.68 17.94 12.35
N ASN A 162 -5.46 16.63 12.48
CA ASN A 162 -6.47 15.61 12.74
C ASN A 162 -6.40 15.07 14.18
N GLY A 163 -5.76 15.80 15.10
CA GLY A 163 -5.69 15.47 16.52
C GLY A 163 -4.61 14.49 16.93
N PHE A 164 -3.66 14.15 16.04
CA PHE A 164 -2.52 13.30 16.35
C PHE A 164 -1.29 14.12 16.75
N LYS A 165 -0.34 13.48 17.43
CA LYS A 165 0.87 14.16 17.97
C LYS A 165 1.79 14.69 16.88
N ASN A 166 1.93 13.98 15.75
CA ASN A 166 2.90 14.31 14.71
C ASN A 166 2.32 14.17 13.29
N ASP A 167 2.92 14.89 12.34
CA ASP A 167 2.73 14.69 10.91
C ASP A 167 3.68 13.57 10.44
N TYR A 168 3.23 12.32 10.58
CA TYR A 168 4.06 11.16 10.25
C TYR A 168 4.33 11.06 8.74
N ASP A 169 5.54 10.61 8.38
CA ASP A 169 5.93 10.26 7.02
C ASP A 169 5.74 8.76 6.73
N HIS A 170 6.25 8.31 5.58
CA HIS A 170 6.07 6.94 5.10
C HIS A 170 6.60 5.86 6.05
N ILE A 171 7.74 6.10 6.67
CA ILE A 171 8.44 5.13 7.52
C ILE A 171 8.06 5.34 8.98
N ASN A 172 8.09 6.58 9.45
CA ASN A 172 7.85 6.84 10.87
C ASN A 172 6.38 6.73 11.27
N LEU A 173 5.44 6.57 10.32
CA LEU A 173 4.10 6.08 10.63
C LEU A 173 4.10 4.74 11.37
N LEU A 174 5.11 3.90 11.17
CA LEU A 174 5.25 2.61 11.87
C LEU A 174 6.36 2.60 12.93
N THR A 175 7.38 3.46 12.80
CA THR A 175 8.61 3.37 13.60
C THR A 175 8.78 4.48 14.62
N HIS A 176 7.93 5.52 14.58
CA HIS A 176 8.04 6.63 15.52
C HIS A 176 7.70 6.20 16.94
N LYS A 177 8.51 6.64 17.92
CA LYS A 177 8.36 6.31 19.36
C LYS A 177 6.98 6.67 19.94
N ASP A 178 6.32 7.68 19.40
CA ASP A 178 5.00 8.13 19.86
C ASP A 178 3.85 7.30 19.28
N GLY A 179 4.10 6.50 18.22
CA GLY A 179 3.08 5.71 17.54
C GLY A 179 2.21 4.86 18.47
N PRO A 180 2.79 4.11 19.45
CA PRO A 180 2.03 3.31 20.38
C PRO A 180 1.04 4.08 21.27
N GLN A 181 1.37 5.32 21.65
CA GLN A 181 0.53 6.20 22.46
C GLN A 181 -0.25 7.23 21.63
N ASP A 182 -0.33 7.03 20.33
CA ASP A 182 -1.00 7.94 19.40
C ASP A 182 -1.90 7.13 18.44
N HIS A 183 -1.55 7.05 17.18
CA HIS A 183 -2.40 6.44 16.16
C HIS A 183 -2.54 4.91 16.23
N PHE A 184 -1.64 4.18 16.92
CA PHE A 184 -1.83 2.75 17.11
C PHE A 184 -3.02 2.42 18.01
N ASN A 185 -3.39 3.30 18.95
CA ASN A 185 -4.63 3.13 19.72
C ASN A 185 -5.87 3.15 18.80
N PHE A 186 -5.88 4.07 17.83
CA PHE A 186 -6.94 4.11 16.82
C PHE A 186 -7.00 2.82 15.99
N VAL A 187 -5.84 2.26 15.62
CA VAL A 187 -5.77 0.98 14.90
C VAL A 187 -6.30 -0.16 15.76
N LEU A 188 -5.92 -0.23 17.04
CA LEU A 188 -6.41 -1.25 17.97
C LEU A 188 -7.92 -1.16 18.15
N ASP A 189 -8.47 0.02 18.31
CA ASP A 189 -9.91 0.21 18.47
C ASP A 189 -10.69 -0.16 17.18
N TYR A 190 -10.07 0.04 16.00
CA TYR A 190 -10.63 -0.47 14.76
C TYR A 190 -10.65 -2.00 14.72
N LEU A 191 -9.56 -2.68 15.12
CA LEU A 191 -9.47 -4.15 15.13
C LEU A 191 -10.51 -4.79 16.06
N LYS A 192 -10.72 -4.22 17.25
CA LYS A 192 -11.71 -4.70 18.25
C LYS A 192 -13.14 -4.75 17.71
N GLN A 193 -13.47 -3.98 16.67
CA GLN A 193 -14.81 -4.01 16.06
C GLN A 193 -15.12 -5.34 15.33
N PHE A 194 -14.10 -6.18 15.12
CA PHE A 194 -14.19 -7.44 14.38
C PHE A 194 -13.73 -8.66 15.20
N GLU A 195 -13.61 -8.52 16.52
CA GLU A 195 -13.30 -9.61 17.45
C GLU A 195 -14.48 -10.55 17.71
#